data_d77664d11ecfa03f72f5ba648365b4c5
#
_entry.id   d77664d11ecfa03f72f5ba648365b4c5
#
_cell.length_a   1.000
_cell.length_b   1.000
_cell.length_c   1.000
_cell.angle_alpha   90.00
_cell.angle_beta   90.00
_cell.angle_gamma   90.00
#
_symmetry.space_group_name_H-M   'P 1'
#
loop_
_entity.id
_entity.type
_entity.pdbx_description
1 polymer ?
#
loop_
_entity_poly.entity_id
_entity_poly.type
_entity_poly.pdbx_seq_one_letter_code
_entity_poly.pdbx_strand_id
1 'polypeptide(L)'
;MAPIQLTQVDDERLERGARCLKTLAHPLRLKILAVIGEGEATVGEILEATGTSQPNVSQHLGQMRDRGVLVARREANQVFYRVRDPKLFELLGMVRELFCDPAGGAP
;
A
#
# COMPACT_ATOMS: atom_id res chain seq x y z
N MET A 1 8.77 -21.60 -6.39
CA MET A 1 7.70 -21.64 -5.39
C MET A 1 6.47 -22.32 -5.99
N ALA A 2 5.91 -23.28 -5.26
CA ALA A 2 4.72 -23.96 -5.73
C ALA A 2 3.51 -23.02 -5.72
N PRO A 3 2.64 -23.10 -6.73
CA PRO A 3 1.43 -22.27 -6.71
C PRO A 3 0.49 -22.69 -5.56
N ILE A 4 -0.21 -21.70 -5.05
CA ILE A 4 -1.20 -21.92 -4.01
C ILE A 4 -2.40 -22.65 -4.62
N GLN A 5 -2.80 -23.73 -3.99
CA GLN A 5 -4.01 -24.45 -4.37
C GLN A 5 -5.20 -23.77 -3.70
N LEU A 6 -6.06 -23.11 -4.47
CA LEU A 6 -7.18 -22.38 -3.91
C LEU A 6 -8.14 -23.27 -3.11
N THR A 7 -8.23 -24.55 -3.49
CA THR A 7 -9.07 -25.50 -2.74
C THR A 7 -8.54 -25.80 -1.35
N GLN A 8 -7.28 -25.44 -1.06
CA GLN A 8 -6.67 -25.65 0.24
C GLN A 8 -6.77 -24.43 1.14
N VAL A 9 -7.35 -23.35 0.63
CA VAL A 9 -7.50 -22.10 1.38
C VAL A 9 -8.95 -21.98 1.81
N ASP A 10 -9.19 -21.86 3.12
CA ASP A 10 -10.55 -21.75 3.63
C ASP A 10 -11.16 -20.38 3.33
N ASP A 11 -12.49 -20.30 3.45
CA ASP A 11 -13.23 -19.08 3.13
C ASP A 11 -12.80 -17.90 3.99
N GLU A 12 -12.49 -18.15 5.26
CA GLU A 12 -12.07 -17.08 6.16
C GLU A 12 -10.76 -16.43 5.71
N ARG A 13 -9.82 -17.24 5.25
CA ARG A 13 -8.55 -16.72 4.73
C ARG A 13 -8.75 -15.95 3.44
N LEU A 14 -9.64 -16.43 2.57
CA LEU A 14 -9.95 -15.73 1.33
C LEU A 14 -10.60 -14.37 1.62
N GLU A 15 -11.53 -14.33 2.56
CA GLU A 15 -12.17 -13.08 2.94
C GLU A 15 -11.16 -12.09 3.53
N ARG A 16 -10.25 -12.57 4.36
CA ARG A 16 -9.21 -11.75 4.96
C ARG A 16 -8.29 -11.19 3.89
N GLY A 17 -7.88 -12.03 2.95
CA GLY A 17 -7.06 -11.60 1.82
C GLY A 17 -7.74 -10.55 0.98
N ALA A 18 -9.04 -10.74 0.72
CA ALA A 18 -9.82 -9.78 -0.05
C ALA A 18 -9.89 -8.43 0.66
N ARG A 19 -10.09 -8.42 1.98
CA ARG A 19 -10.10 -7.17 2.74
C ARG A 19 -8.76 -6.46 2.68
N CYS A 20 -7.67 -7.21 2.76
CA CYS A 20 -6.33 -6.63 2.64
C CYS A 20 -6.11 -6.02 1.26
N LEU A 21 -6.51 -6.70 0.20
CA LEU A 21 -6.40 -6.17 -1.14
C LEU A 21 -7.23 -4.92 -1.32
N LYS A 22 -8.44 -4.89 -0.76
CA LYS A 22 -9.30 -3.70 -0.81
C LYS A 22 -8.66 -2.50 -0.11
N THR A 23 -7.91 -2.75 0.96
CA THR A 23 -7.20 -1.68 1.64
C THR A 23 -6.21 -1.00 0.70
N LEU A 24 -5.60 -1.74 -0.20
CA LEU A 24 -4.63 -1.22 -1.15
C LEU A 24 -5.27 -0.67 -2.43
N ALA A 25 -6.47 -1.11 -2.77
CA ALA A 25 -7.08 -0.86 -4.07
C ALA A 25 -7.70 0.53 -4.15
N HIS A 26 -6.87 1.55 -4.07
CA HIS A 26 -7.26 2.95 -4.18
C HIS A 26 -6.10 3.74 -4.80
N PRO A 27 -6.33 4.50 -5.86
CA PRO A 27 -5.23 5.20 -6.55
C PRO A 27 -4.40 6.07 -5.62
N LEU A 28 -5.03 6.83 -4.73
CA LEU A 28 -4.29 7.68 -3.80
C LEU A 28 -3.44 6.85 -2.84
N ARG A 29 -3.94 5.71 -2.36
CA ARG A 29 -3.17 4.86 -1.47
C ARG A 29 -1.94 4.30 -2.17
N LEU A 30 -2.08 3.89 -3.42
CA LEU A 30 -0.94 3.41 -4.21
C LEU A 30 0.07 4.51 -4.43
N LYS A 31 -0.39 5.74 -4.66
CA LYS A 31 0.50 6.88 -4.80
C LYS A 31 1.24 7.19 -3.49
N ILE A 32 0.53 7.14 -2.37
CA ILE A 32 1.15 7.33 -1.06
C ILE A 32 2.24 6.29 -0.82
N LEU A 33 1.96 5.03 -1.10
CA LEU A 33 2.95 3.97 -0.94
C LEU A 33 4.17 4.19 -1.83
N ALA A 34 3.96 4.65 -3.06
CA ALA A 34 5.06 4.97 -3.96
C ALA A 34 5.91 6.13 -3.45
N VAL A 35 5.27 7.15 -2.87
CA VAL A 35 5.99 8.29 -2.27
C VAL A 35 6.83 7.85 -1.08
N ILE A 36 6.26 7.02 -0.20
CA ILE A 36 6.98 6.51 0.95
C ILE A 36 8.16 5.63 0.51
N GLY A 37 7.92 4.78 -0.47
CA GLY A 37 8.95 3.88 -0.98
C GLY A 37 9.51 2.97 0.11
N GLU A 38 10.78 2.65 0.01
CA GLU A 38 11.45 1.78 0.98
C GLU A 38 11.97 2.53 2.20
N GLY A 39 11.79 3.85 2.24
CA GLY A 39 12.21 4.69 3.35
C GLY A 39 11.05 5.13 4.21
N GLU A 40 11.08 6.38 4.59
CA GLU A 40 10.04 7.00 5.40
C GLU A 40 9.60 8.30 4.75
N ALA A 41 8.38 8.74 5.07
CA ALA A 41 7.88 10.05 4.65
C ALA A 41 7.00 10.65 5.72
N THR A 42 7.05 11.97 5.82
CA THR A 42 6.16 12.74 6.69
C THR A 42 4.85 13.05 5.96
N VAL A 43 3.82 13.44 6.71
CA VAL A 43 2.57 13.89 6.12
C VAL A 43 2.82 15.06 5.16
N GLY A 44 3.70 16.00 5.54
CA GLY A 44 4.03 17.15 4.69
C GLY A 44 4.61 16.72 3.34
N GLU A 45 5.54 15.78 3.37
CA GLU A 45 6.14 15.27 2.13
C GLU A 45 5.10 14.57 1.24
N ILE A 46 4.20 13.83 1.87
CA ILE A 46 3.14 13.13 1.13
C ILE A 46 2.17 14.13 0.52
N LEU A 47 1.80 15.16 1.28
CA LEU A 47 0.91 16.23 0.77
C LEU A 47 1.53 16.92 -0.43
N GLU A 48 2.79 17.27 -0.33
CA GLU A 48 3.50 17.94 -1.41
C GLU A 48 3.52 17.10 -2.68
N ALA A 49 3.75 15.80 -2.51
CA ALA A 49 3.84 14.88 -3.64
C ALA A 49 2.49 14.54 -4.25
N THR A 50 1.42 14.50 -3.45
CA THR A 50 0.10 14.06 -3.92
C THR A 50 -0.81 15.21 -4.35
N GLY A 51 -0.61 16.40 -3.80
CA GLY A 51 -1.42 17.55 -4.15
C GLY A 51 -2.86 17.52 -3.64
N THR A 52 -3.19 16.60 -2.74
CA THR A 52 -4.52 16.51 -2.16
C THR A 52 -4.56 17.16 -0.77
N SER A 53 -5.72 17.17 -0.13
CA SER A 53 -5.89 17.81 1.17
C SER A 53 -5.32 16.99 2.31
N GLN A 54 -4.91 17.66 3.40
CA GLN A 54 -4.41 16.99 4.57
C GLN A 54 -5.43 16.04 5.20
N PRO A 55 -6.71 16.42 5.36
CA PRO A 55 -7.68 15.48 5.90
C PRO A 55 -7.80 14.20 5.08
N ASN A 56 -7.72 14.32 3.75
CA ASN A 56 -7.82 13.18 2.86
C ASN A 56 -6.61 12.25 3.03
N VAL A 57 -5.40 12.81 3.04
CA VAL A 57 -4.20 12.01 3.26
C VAL A 57 -4.21 11.37 4.65
N SER A 58 -4.56 12.13 5.68
CA SER A 58 -4.57 11.63 7.04
C SER A 58 -5.55 10.48 7.22
N GLN A 59 -6.71 10.55 6.56
CA GLN A 59 -7.68 9.47 6.60
C GLN A 59 -7.10 8.19 5.98
N HIS A 60 -6.48 8.28 4.82
CA HIS A 60 -5.89 7.13 4.16
C HIS A 60 -4.71 6.55 4.95
N LEU A 61 -3.85 7.42 5.48
CA LEU A 61 -2.73 6.98 6.31
C LEU A 61 -3.22 6.23 7.55
N GLY A 62 -4.24 6.77 8.21
CA GLY A 62 -4.82 6.15 9.40
C GLY A 62 -5.39 4.77 9.11
N GLN A 63 -6.12 4.65 8.02
CA GLN A 63 -6.71 3.35 7.63
C GLN A 63 -5.64 2.34 7.26
N MET A 64 -4.62 2.74 6.52
CA MET A 64 -3.53 1.83 6.16
C MET A 64 -2.72 1.42 7.40
N ARG A 65 -2.50 2.34 8.33
CA ARG A 65 -1.83 2.01 9.58
C ARG A 65 -2.67 1.02 10.40
N ASP A 66 -3.96 1.26 10.53
CA ASP A 66 -4.86 0.40 11.30
C ASP A 66 -4.95 -1.01 10.72
N ARG A 67 -4.75 -1.13 9.42
CA ARG A 67 -4.75 -2.43 8.73
C ARG A 67 -3.37 -3.06 8.65
N GLY A 68 -2.36 -2.44 9.24
CA GLY A 68 -1.02 -3.00 9.29
C GLY A 68 -0.19 -2.85 8.02
N VAL A 69 -0.64 -2.03 7.07
CA VAL A 69 0.12 -1.74 5.86
C VAL A 69 1.27 -0.78 6.16
N LEU A 70 1.00 0.20 7.02
CA LEU A 70 1.98 1.20 7.43
C LEU A 70 2.27 1.11 8.90
N VAL A 71 3.46 1.52 9.28
CA VAL A 71 3.80 1.81 10.67
C VAL A 71 4.21 3.28 10.77
N ALA A 72 3.92 3.87 11.93
CA ALA A 72 4.22 5.28 12.17
C ALA A 72 5.16 5.40 13.36
N ARG A 73 6.10 6.32 13.28
CA ARG A 73 6.91 6.69 14.44
C ARG A 73 6.88 8.20 14.61
N ARG A 74 6.94 8.63 15.86
CA ARG A 74 6.95 10.05 16.17
C ARG A 74 8.35 10.46 16.58
N GLU A 75 8.81 11.58 16.03
CA GLU A 75 10.08 12.19 16.41
C GLU A 75 9.85 13.68 16.48
N ALA A 76 10.04 14.26 17.69
CA ALA A 76 9.72 15.66 17.96
C ALA A 76 8.28 15.96 17.57
N ASN A 77 8.04 16.89 16.66
CA ASN A 77 6.69 17.29 16.26
C ASN A 77 6.23 16.64 14.96
N GLN A 78 6.99 15.64 14.47
CA GLN A 78 6.68 15.02 13.19
C GLN A 78 6.35 13.56 13.36
N VAL A 79 5.48 13.06 12.48
CA VAL A 79 5.17 11.64 12.37
C VAL A 79 5.72 11.16 11.03
N PHE A 80 6.48 10.08 11.09
CA PHE A 80 7.08 9.45 9.92
C PHE A 80 6.36 8.13 9.66
N TYR A 81 5.98 7.92 8.41
CA TYR A 81 5.31 6.70 7.98
C TYR A 81 6.24 5.87 7.12
N ARG A 82 6.25 4.56 7.34
CA ARG A 82 6.96 3.63 6.48
C ARG A 82 6.11 2.40 6.22
N VAL A 83 6.37 1.73 5.12
CA VAL A 83 5.71 0.47 4.80
C VAL A 83 6.21 -0.60 5.74
N ARG A 84 5.29 -1.32 6.35
CA ARG A 84 5.63 -2.32 7.36
C ARG A 84 6.45 -3.47 6.78
N ASP A 85 6.03 -4.00 5.63
CA ASP A 85 6.68 -5.14 5.00
C ASP A 85 7.07 -4.79 3.57
N PRO A 86 8.37 -4.75 3.25
CA PRO A 86 8.82 -4.41 1.90
C PRO A 86 8.36 -5.38 0.82
N LYS A 87 7.88 -6.57 1.16
CA LYS A 87 7.28 -7.48 0.19
C LYS A 87 6.09 -6.87 -0.52
N LEU A 88 5.48 -5.85 0.09
CA LEU A 88 4.38 -5.12 -0.56
C LEU A 88 4.80 -4.56 -1.91
N PHE A 89 6.03 -4.07 -2.02
CA PHE A 89 6.52 -3.51 -3.28
C PHE A 89 6.69 -4.57 -4.36
N GLU A 90 7.04 -5.80 -3.96
CA GLU A 90 7.08 -6.91 -4.90
C GLU A 90 5.70 -7.20 -5.45
N LEU A 91 4.68 -7.23 -4.58
CA LEU A 91 3.30 -7.42 -5.00
C LEU A 91 2.84 -6.32 -5.96
N LEU A 92 3.10 -5.07 -5.61
CA LEU A 92 2.69 -3.94 -6.45
C LEU A 92 3.43 -3.95 -7.79
N GLY A 93 4.68 -4.37 -7.79
CA GLY A 93 5.44 -4.54 -9.03
C GLY A 93 4.83 -5.59 -9.94
N MET A 94 4.39 -6.71 -9.37
CA MET A 94 3.73 -7.76 -10.14
C MET A 94 2.39 -7.31 -10.70
N VAL A 95 1.61 -6.57 -9.90
CA VAL A 95 0.35 -6.01 -10.36
C VAL A 95 0.58 -5.07 -11.55
N ARG A 96 1.60 -4.23 -11.47
CA ARG A 96 1.95 -3.33 -12.55
C ARG A 96 2.31 -4.08 -13.82
N GLU A 97 3.14 -5.12 -13.69
CA GLU A 97 3.54 -5.94 -14.84
C GLU A 97 2.37 -6.65 -15.47
N LEU A 98 1.46 -7.19 -14.66
CA LEU A 98 0.36 -8.01 -15.16
C LEU A 98 -0.77 -7.17 -15.75
N PHE A 99 -1.04 -5.99 -15.22
CA PHE A 99 -2.26 -5.26 -15.55
C PHE A 99 -2.04 -3.85 -16.06
N CYS A 100 -0.91 -3.22 -15.77
CA CYS A 100 -0.75 -1.78 -15.98
C CYS A 100 0.42 -1.38 -16.84
N ASP A 101 1.36 -2.28 -17.11
CA ASP A 101 2.56 -1.96 -17.85
C ASP A 101 2.36 -2.25 -19.35
N PRO A 102 2.15 -1.22 -20.18
CA PRO A 102 1.93 -1.43 -21.60
C PRO A 102 3.16 -1.99 -22.32
N ALA A 103 4.36 -1.73 -21.81
CA ALA A 103 5.59 -2.26 -22.40
C ALA A 103 5.80 -3.72 -22.03
N GLY A 104 5.23 -4.15 -20.91
CA GLY A 104 5.38 -5.52 -20.41
C GLY A 104 4.44 -6.52 -21.02
N GLY A 105 3.63 -6.11 -21.94
CA GLY A 105 2.81 -7.05 -22.66
C GLY A 105 1.34 -7.01 -22.34
N ALA A 106 0.88 -5.95 -21.77
CA ALA A 106 -0.55 -5.77 -21.70
C ALA A 106 -1.08 -5.74 -23.10
N PRO A 107 -2.19 -6.37 -23.36
CA PRO A 107 -2.75 -6.37 -24.69
C PRO A 107 -3.10 -4.99 -25.20
#